data_a8fb851ed77af30500e76a13a41203df
#
_entry.id   a8fb851ed77af30500e76a13a41203df
#
_cell.length_a   1.000
_cell.length_b   1.000
_cell.length_c   1.000
_cell.angle_alpha   90.00
_cell.angle_beta   90.00
_cell.angle_gamma   90.00
#
_symmetry.space_group_name_H-M   'P 1'
#
loop_
_entity.id
_entity.type
_entity.pdbx_description
1 polymer ?
#
loop_
_entity_poly.entity_id
_entity_poly.type
_entity_poly.pdbx_seq_one_letter_code
_entity_poly.pdbx_strand_id
1 'polypeptide(L)'
;MAYFPVNINIENKKCFVIGGGTVAKRKANMLLDFGADVTVVAEELKQDFEGCKVLKKPFEYDDIKSAFFVVASTDNKKLNSEIAQYCRENNIYVNSVTNADDCTFTLSSYIRQGDVVISVNTSGKSPALSKYLREYIEKIIPSNLSELLDNINGIRQNIYEKYGGNARHIFRKLIDYGFKNQGKLPVG
;
A
#
# COMPACT_ATOMS: atom_id res chain seq x y z
N MET A 1 14.06 8.76 12.40
CA MET A 1 12.73 8.32 12.86
C MET A 1 12.64 6.80 12.84
N ALA A 2 11.86 6.18 13.75
CA ALA A 2 11.55 4.75 13.73
C ALA A 2 10.09 4.61 13.28
N TYR A 3 9.82 3.78 12.25
CA TYR A 3 8.47 3.50 11.79
C TYR A 3 8.03 2.13 12.26
N PHE A 4 6.84 2.06 12.85
CA PHE A 4 6.21 0.81 13.23
C PHE A 4 5.34 0.29 12.08
N PRO A 5 5.52 -0.98 11.64
CA PRO A 5 4.73 -1.52 10.54
C PRO A 5 3.30 -1.82 11.00
N VAL A 6 2.35 -1.22 10.31
CA VAL A 6 0.91 -1.44 10.50
C VAL A 6 0.21 -1.60 9.15
N ASN A 7 -0.88 -2.34 9.13
CA ASN A 7 -1.81 -2.36 8.01
C ASN A 7 -3.01 -1.49 8.35
N ILE A 8 -3.34 -0.55 7.48
CA ILE A 8 -4.48 0.36 7.63
C ILE A 8 -5.48 0.06 6.52
N ASN A 9 -6.74 -0.16 6.88
CA ASN A 9 -7.79 -0.28 5.87
C ASN A 9 -8.12 1.11 5.32
N ILE A 10 -7.87 1.30 4.03
CA ILE A 10 -8.15 2.53 3.29
C ILE A 10 -9.27 2.36 2.25
N GLU A 11 -9.92 1.22 2.22
CA GLU A 11 -11.04 0.97 1.31
C GLU A 11 -12.14 2.02 1.50
N ASN A 12 -12.56 2.66 0.41
CA ASN A 12 -13.52 3.77 0.39
C ASN A 12 -13.14 4.99 1.26
N LYS A 13 -11.87 5.11 1.69
CA LYS A 13 -11.39 6.30 2.40
C LYS A 13 -10.97 7.38 1.40
N LYS A 14 -11.32 8.64 1.71
CA LYS A 14 -10.95 9.80 0.90
C LYS A 14 -9.44 10.05 0.98
N CYS A 15 -8.76 9.83 -0.12
CA CYS A 15 -7.32 10.05 -0.24
C CYS A 15 -7.05 11.13 -1.29
N PHE A 16 -6.24 12.10 -0.95
CA PHE A 16 -5.92 13.22 -1.83
C PHE A 16 -4.47 13.19 -2.27
N VAL A 17 -4.24 13.39 -3.56
CA VAL A 17 -2.91 13.52 -4.14
C VAL A 17 -2.78 14.91 -4.75
N ILE A 18 -1.90 15.72 -4.18
CA ILE A 18 -1.69 17.11 -4.62
C ILE A 18 -0.48 17.13 -5.55
N GLY A 19 -0.75 17.41 -6.84
CA GLY A 19 0.23 17.39 -7.92
C GLY A 19 -0.20 16.53 -9.10
N GLY A 20 0.25 16.85 -10.32
CA GLY A 20 -0.16 16.21 -11.58
C GLY A 20 0.96 15.47 -12.31
N GLY A 21 2.11 15.24 -11.67
CA GLY A 21 3.29 14.62 -12.28
C GLY A 21 3.36 13.09 -12.12
N THR A 22 4.46 12.51 -12.60
CA THR A 22 4.71 11.04 -12.58
C THR A 22 4.73 10.46 -11.15
N VAL A 23 5.26 11.21 -10.18
CA VAL A 23 5.28 10.76 -8.78
C VAL A 23 3.87 10.72 -8.23
N ALA A 24 3.06 11.76 -8.49
CA ALA A 24 1.65 11.83 -8.11
C ALA A 24 0.88 10.63 -8.68
N LYS A 25 0.99 10.36 -9.98
CA LYS A 25 0.34 9.21 -10.63
C LYS A 25 0.68 7.89 -9.95
N ARG A 26 1.98 7.62 -9.72
CA ARG A 26 2.41 6.40 -9.05
C ARG A 26 1.79 6.26 -7.65
N LYS A 27 1.73 7.36 -6.89
CA LYS A 27 1.14 7.36 -5.54
C LYS A 27 -0.38 7.19 -5.59
N ALA A 28 -1.05 7.83 -6.53
CA ALA A 28 -2.49 7.65 -6.76
C ALA A 28 -2.83 6.19 -7.08
N ASN A 29 -2.10 5.57 -8.01
CA ASN A 29 -2.30 4.16 -8.35
C ASN A 29 -2.11 3.24 -7.14
N MET A 30 -1.07 3.49 -6.30
CA MET A 30 -0.88 2.73 -5.07
C MET A 30 -2.09 2.80 -4.13
N LEU A 31 -2.73 3.95 -4.00
CA LEU A 31 -3.92 4.11 -3.16
C LEU A 31 -5.15 3.43 -3.79
N LEU A 32 -5.32 3.55 -5.11
CA LEU A 32 -6.38 2.87 -5.86
C LEU A 32 -6.27 1.34 -5.76
N ASP A 33 -5.05 0.77 -5.79
CA ASP A 33 -4.83 -0.66 -5.64
C ASP A 33 -5.39 -1.23 -4.32
N PHE A 34 -5.54 -0.38 -3.30
CA PHE A 34 -6.13 -0.74 -2.01
C PHE A 34 -7.55 -0.20 -1.81
N GLY A 35 -8.24 0.18 -2.90
CA GLY A 35 -9.65 0.55 -2.89
C GLY A 35 -9.96 1.93 -2.30
N ALA A 36 -8.99 2.83 -2.22
CA ALA A 36 -9.23 4.19 -1.76
C ALA A 36 -10.05 5.02 -2.77
N ASP A 37 -10.86 5.96 -2.28
CA ASP A 37 -11.47 7.01 -3.09
C ASP A 37 -10.42 8.13 -3.30
N VAL A 38 -9.79 8.12 -4.48
CA VAL A 38 -8.64 8.98 -4.77
C VAL A 38 -9.07 10.22 -5.54
N THR A 39 -8.78 11.39 -4.98
CA THR A 39 -8.92 12.68 -5.65
C THR A 39 -7.54 13.30 -5.90
N VAL A 40 -7.28 13.67 -7.15
CA VAL A 40 -6.07 14.38 -7.56
C VAL A 40 -6.39 15.86 -7.73
N VAL A 41 -5.59 16.72 -7.11
CA VAL A 41 -5.71 18.20 -7.25
C VAL A 41 -4.43 18.71 -7.90
N ALA A 42 -4.56 19.32 -9.08
CA ALA A 42 -3.44 19.91 -9.80
C ALA A 42 -3.92 20.92 -10.84
N GLU A 43 -3.18 22.01 -11.04
CA GLU A 43 -3.43 22.98 -12.11
C GLU A 43 -3.17 22.37 -13.50
N GLU A 44 -2.08 21.59 -13.60
CA GLU A 44 -1.68 20.89 -14.80
C GLU A 44 -1.49 19.41 -14.56
N LEU A 45 -1.99 18.61 -15.49
CA LEU A 45 -1.82 17.16 -15.48
C LEU A 45 -0.79 16.79 -16.54
N LYS A 46 0.38 16.30 -16.09
CA LYS A 46 1.44 15.76 -16.94
C LYS A 46 1.25 14.25 -17.24
N GLN A 47 0.24 13.65 -16.62
CA GLN A 47 -0.09 12.23 -16.69
C GLN A 47 -1.61 12.05 -16.75
N ASP A 48 -2.05 10.91 -17.24
CA ASP A 48 -3.44 10.48 -17.09
C ASP A 48 -3.66 9.86 -15.70
N PHE A 49 -4.80 10.13 -15.06
CA PHE A 49 -5.18 9.67 -13.72
C PHE A 49 -6.46 8.83 -13.78
N GLU A 50 -6.41 7.76 -14.57
CA GLU A 50 -7.51 6.81 -14.67
C GLU A 50 -7.91 6.26 -13.28
N GLY A 51 -9.21 6.15 -13.03
CA GLY A 51 -9.76 5.71 -11.75
C GLY A 51 -9.77 6.75 -10.65
N CYS A 52 -9.18 7.93 -10.85
CA CYS A 52 -9.19 9.02 -9.88
C CYS A 52 -10.25 10.06 -10.23
N LYS A 53 -10.80 10.71 -9.19
CA LYS A 53 -11.44 12.00 -9.37
C LYS A 53 -10.38 13.08 -9.56
N VAL A 54 -10.52 13.95 -10.56
CA VAL A 54 -9.55 15.00 -10.85
C VAL A 54 -10.18 16.37 -10.66
N LEU A 55 -9.51 17.21 -9.86
CA LEU A 55 -9.82 18.63 -9.70
C LEU A 55 -8.71 19.45 -10.36
N LYS A 56 -8.98 19.95 -11.58
CA LYS A 56 -8.02 20.76 -12.33
C LYS A 56 -8.10 22.23 -11.88
N LYS A 57 -7.41 22.52 -10.79
CA LYS A 57 -7.36 23.86 -10.18
C LYS A 57 -6.11 23.99 -9.28
N PRO A 58 -5.74 25.24 -8.86
CA PRO A 58 -4.83 25.45 -7.76
C PRO A 58 -5.32 24.72 -6.50
N PHE A 59 -4.36 24.22 -5.70
CA PHE A 59 -4.67 23.61 -4.42
C PHE A 59 -5.17 24.63 -3.40
N GLU A 60 -6.20 24.27 -2.66
CA GLU A 60 -6.73 24.99 -1.51
C GLU A 60 -6.85 24.05 -0.31
N TYR A 61 -6.62 24.55 0.92
CA TYR A 61 -6.70 23.72 2.14
C TYR A 61 -8.08 23.11 2.37
N ASP A 62 -9.11 23.78 1.86
CA ASP A 62 -10.49 23.27 1.92
C ASP A 62 -10.69 21.96 1.17
N ASP A 63 -9.86 21.69 0.15
CA ASP A 63 -9.92 20.43 -0.62
C ASP A 63 -9.68 19.21 0.24
N ILE A 64 -8.82 19.34 1.26
CA ILE A 64 -8.33 18.21 2.06
C ILE A 64 -8.90 18.16 3.49
N LYS A 65 -9.85 19.01 3.84
CA LYS A 65 -10.47 19.03 5.20
C LYS A 65 -11.07 17.69 5.62
N SER A 66 -11.59 16.91 4.68
CA SER A 66 -12.18 15.59 4.94
C SER A 66 -11.27 14.43 4.56
N ALA A 67 -9.99 14.68 4.32
CA ALA A 67 -9.05 13.67 3.88
C ALA A 67 -8.70 12.71 5.01
N PHE A 68 -8.62 11.41 4.66
CA PHE A 68 -8.00 10.40 5.50
C PHE A 68 -6.49 10.37 5.26
N PHE A 69 -6.06 10.32 3.98
CA PHE A 69 -4.66 10.42 3.57
C PHE A 69 -4.45 11.58 2.60
N VAL A 70 -3.32 12.26 2.73
CA VAL A 70 -2.84 13.27 1.77
C VAL A 70 -1.44 12.91 1.31
N VAL A 71 -1.22 12.98 0.00
CA VAL A 71 0.09 12.89 -0.62
C VAL A 71 0.44 14.24 -1.22
N ALA A 72 1.40 14.95 -0.64
CA ALA A 72 1.93 16.21 -1.15
C ALA A 72 3.07 15.92 -2.13
N SER A 73 2.80 16.07 -3.43
CA SER A 73 3.70 15.66 -4.52
C SER A 73 3.79 16.68 -5.65
N THR A 74 3.71 17.97 -5.31
CA THR A 74 3.92 19.06 -6.25
C THR A 74 5.41 19.31 -6.52
N ASP A 75 5.73 20.06 -7.56
CA ASP A 75 7.10 20.51 -7.85
C ASP A 75 7.56 21.62 -6.86
N ASN A 76 6.63 22.22 -6.11
CA ASN A 76 6.91 23.26 -5.12
C ASN A 76 7.15 22.64 -3.73
N LYS A 77 8.44 22.57 -3.32
CA LYS A 77 8.83 22.00 -2.03
C LYS A 77 8.22 22.74 -0.84
N LYS A 78 8.10 24.06 -0.92
CA LYS A 78 7.54 24.90 0.16
C LYS A 78 6.04 24.55 0.35
N LEU A 79 5.28 24.49 -0.74
CA LEU A 79 3.87 24.11 -0.69
C LEU A 79 3.70 22.69 -0.11
N ASN A 80 4.55 21.73 -0.49
CA ASN A 80 4.48 20.38 0.07
C ASN A 80 4.70 20.36 1.59
N SER A 81 5.62 21.17 2.11
CA SER A 81 5.85 21.29 3.56
C SER A 81 4.72 22.01 4.27
N GLU A 82 4.12 23.04 3.66
CA GLU A 82 2.94 23.74 4.19
C GLU A 82 1.71 22.82 4.26
N ILE A 83 1.47 22.02 3.20
CA ILE A 83 0.42 20.98 3.20
C ILE A 83 0.67 19.97 4.32
N ALA A 84 1.90 19.51 4.49
CA ALA A 84 2.24 18.54 5.51
C ALA A 84 2.05 19.11 6.93
N GLN A 85 2.39 20.37 7.14
CA GLN A 85 2.15 21.05 8.41
C GLN A 85 0.64 21.14 8.71
N TYR A 86 -0.15 21.62 7.75
CA TYR A 86 -1.60 21.70 7.88
C TYR A 86 -2.21 20.33 8.23
N CYS A 87 -1.78 19.28 7.54
CA CYS A 87 -2.27 17.92 7.81
C CYS A 87 -1.96 17.46 9.24
N ARG A 88 -0.73 17.71 9.74
CA ARG A 88 -0.36 17.37 11.12
C ARG A 88 -1.21 18.11 12.16
N GLU A 89 -1.44 19.39 11.94
CA GLU A 89 -2.27 20.23 12.84
C GLU A 89 -3.74 19.79 12.87
N ASN A 90 -4.21 19.17 11.78
CA ASN A 90 -5.59 18.69 11.65
C ASN A 90 -5.75 17.17 11.80
N ASN A 91 -4.73 16.45 12.27
CA ASN A 91 -4.74 14.99 12.45
C ASN A 91 -5.02 14.21 11.16
N ILE A 92 -4.61 14.72 10.01
CA ILE A 92 -4.67 14.06 8.71
C ILE A 92 -3.34 13.35 8.45
N TYR A 93 -3.40 12.10 8.04
CA TYR A 93 -2.18 11.38 7.64
C TYR A 93 -1.58 11.98 6.38
N VAL A 94 -0.28 12.28 6.38
CA VAL A 94 0.40 12.92 5.24
C VAL A 94 1.71 12.23 4.86
N ASN A 95 1.91 12.10 3.54
CA ASN A 95 3.17 11.71 2.93
C ASN A 95 3.65 12.84 2.00
N SER A 96 4.73 13.51 2.35
CA SER A 96 5.41 14.48 1.49
C SER A 96 6.52 13.79 0.69
N VAL A 97 6.59 14.06 -0.62
CA VAL A 97 7.62 13.46 -1.49
C VAL A 97 8.96 14.21 -1.42
N THR A 98 8.98 15.37 -0.78
CA THR A 98 10.15 16.24 -0.74
C THR A 98 10.95 16.14 0.54
N ASN A 99 10.32 15.83 1.68
CA ASN A 99 10.99 15.74 2.96
C ASN A 99 10.36 14.62 3.81
N ALA A 100 11.19 13.66 4.24
CA ALA A 100 10.74 12.54 5.08
C ALA A 100 10.28 13.00 6.48
N ASP A 101 10.84 14.08 7.02
CA ASP A 101 10.48 14.60 8.34
C ASP A 101 9.09 15.26 8.36
N ASP A 102 8.56 15.60 7.19
CA ASP A 102 7.20 16.10 7.04
C ASP A 102 6.14 14.98 7.03
N CYS A 103 6.56 13.73 6.93
CA CYS A 103 5.64 12.60 6.77
C CYS A 103 5.16 12.05 8.13
N THR A 104 3.85 11.80 8.25
CA THR A 104 3.29 11.02 9.37
C THR A 104 3.28 9.52 9.07
N PHE A 105 3.35 9.12 7.80
CA PHE A 105 3.47 7.73 7.35
C PHE A 105 4.32 7.62 6.10
N THR A 106 4.79 6.42 5.80
CA THR A 106 5.55 6.11 4.59
C THR A 106 4.82 5.11 3.72
N LEU A 107 4.90 5.30 2.41
CA LEU A 107 4.42 4.33 1.43
C LEU A 107 5.57 3.39 1.05
N SER A 108 5.47 2.15 1.48
CA SER A 108 6.48 1.10 1.24
C SER A 108 6.44 0.58 -0.20
N SER A 109 7.53 -0.05 -0.65
CA SER A 109 7.46 -0.98 -1.79
C SER A 109 6.65 -2.20 -1.37
N TYR A 110 5.78 -2.72 -2.24
CA TYR A 110 4.96 -3.88 -1.89
C TYR A 110 4.78 -4.85 -3.05
N ILE A 111 4.43 -6.07 -2.69
CA ILE A 111 3.89 -7.11 -3.58
C ILE A 111 2.49 -7.40 -3.08
N ARG A 112 1.51 -7.46 -3.97
CA ARG A 112 0.13 -7.82 -3.65
C ARG A 112 -0.34 -8.94 -4.56
N GLN A 113 -0.87 -10.01 -3.95
CA GLN A 113 -1.54 -11.11 -4.63
C GLN A 113 -2.85 -11.40 -3.87
N GLY A 114 -3.94 -10.82 -4.33
CA GLY A 114 -5.21 -10.82 -3.59
C GLY A 114 -5.06 -10.17 -2.22
N ASP A 115 -5.35 -10.92 -1.16
CA ASP A 115 -5.25 -10.46 0.22
C ASP A 115 -3.84 -10.63 0.84
N VAL A 116 -2.93 -11.29 0.12
CA VAL A 116 -1.54 -11.40 0.56
C VAL A 116 -0.79 -10.14 0.19
N VAL A 117 -0.25 -9.43 1.19
CA VAL A 117 0.58 -8.24 1.00
C VAL A 117 1.93 -8.45 1.68
N ILE A 118 3.01 -8.22 0.92
CA ILE A 118 4.38 -8.21 1.44
C ILE A 118 4.93 -6.80 1.26
N SER A 119 5.26 -6.13 2.34
CA SER A 119 5.71 -4.75 2.37
C SER A 119 7.20 -4.68 2.72
N VAL A 120 7.97 -3.89 1.97
CA VAL A 120 9.40 -3.65 2.20
C VAL A 120 9.64 -2.17 2.43
N ASN A 121 10.14 -1.85 3.62
CA ASN A 121 10.43 -0.47 4.03
C ASN A 121 11.88 -0.36 4.53
N THR A 122 12.55 0.73 4.17
CA THR A 122 13.89 1.08 4.63
C THR A 122 13.92 2.38 5.42
N SER A 123 12.78 2.77 6.01
CA SER A 123 12.58 4.04 6.73
C SER A 123 12.98 5.28 5.90
N GLY A 124 12.74 5.22 4.59
CA GLY A 124 13.10 6.29 3.65
C GLY A 124 14.59 6.37 3.30
N LYS A 125 15.46 5.57 3.92
CA LYS A 125 16.92 5.66 3.75
C LYS A 125 17.41 5.16 2.39
N SER A 126 16.77 4.17 1.80
CA SER A 126 17.18 3.61 0.51
C SER A 126 16.01 3.09 -0.32
N PRO A 127 15.38 3.95 -1.15
CA PRO A 127 14.35 3.51 -2.07
C PRO A 127 14.83 2.43 -3.07
N ALA A 128 16.11 2.49 -3.46
CA ALA A 128 16.70 1.50 -4.34
C ALA A 128 16.78 0.11 -3.67
N LEU A 129 17.16 0.05 -2.40
CA LEU A 129 17.23 -1.21 -1.66
C LEU A 129 15.83 -1.81 -1.43
N SER A 130 14.84 -0.98 -1.07
CA SER A 130 13.47 -1.49 -0.90
C SER A 130 12.87 -2.00 -2.21
N LYS A 131 13.16 -1.35 -3.34
CA LYS A 131 12.78 -1.83 -4.68
C LYS A 131 13.47 -3.15 -5.01
N TYR A 132 14.79 -3.23 -4.82
CA TYR A 132 15.56 -4.45 -5.09
C TYR A 132 15.05 -5.64 -4.27
N LEU A 133 14.84 -5.44 -2.96
CA LEU A 133 14.32 -6.50 -2.08
C LEU A 133 12.93 -6.95 -2.49
N ARG A 134 12.04 -6.02 -2.87
CA ARG A 134 10.72 -6.36 -3.39
C ARG A 134 10.83 -7.25 -4.64
N GLU A 135 11.67 -6.85 -5.62
CA GLU A 135 11.86 -7.61 -6.87
C GLU A 135 12.52 -8.97 -6.63
N TYR A 136 13.40 -9.06 -5.63
CA TYR A 136 14.01 -10.34 -5.23
C TYR A 136 12.98 -11.27 -4.59
N ILE A 137 12.18 -10.77 -3.64
CA ILE A 137 11.11 -11.54 -2.98
C ILE A 137 10.08 -12.00 -4.01
N GLU A 138 9.68 -11.14 -4.95
CA GLU A 138 8.70 -11.45 -6.00
C GLU A 138 9.12 -12.64 -6.87
N LYS A 139 10.41 -12.86 -7.07
CA LYS A 139 10.96 -13.99 -7.84
C LYS A 139 10.95 -15.34 -7.08
N ILE A 140 10.94 -15.30 -5.76
CA ILE A 140 11.06 -16.52 -4.92
C ILE A 140 9.72 -16.96 -4.32
N ILE A 141 8.70 -16.11 -4.34
CA ILE A 141 7.36 -16.48 -3.88
C ILE A 141 6.55 -17.11 -5.03
N PRO A 142 5.61 -18.01 -4.74
CA PRO A 142 4.67 -18.52 -5.75
C PRO A 142 3.85 -17.39 -6.39
N SER A 143 3.52 -17.52 -7.67
CA SER A 143 2.73 -16.54 -8.41
C SER A 143 1.25 -16.52 -8.02
N ASN A 144 0.77 -17.53 -7.30
CA ASN A 144 -0.64 -17.73 -6.93
C ASN A 144 -0.83 -17.88 -5.39
N LEU A 145 -0.19 -17.01 -4.62
CA LEU A 145 -0.36 -16.98 -3.15
C LEU A 145 -1.80 -16.69 -2.72
N SER A 146 -2.58 -15.95 -3.52
CA SER A 146 -4.01 -15.73 -3.25
C SER A 146 -4.77 -17.04 -3.25
N GLU A 147 -4.59 -17.88 -4.28
CA GLU A 147 -5.22 -19.20 -4.37
C GLU A 147 -4.80 -20.11 -3.21
N LEU A 148 -3.51 -20.10 -2.85
CA LEU A 148 -3.02 -20.86 -1.69
C LEU A 148 -3.69 -20.41 -0.39
N LEU A 149 -3.82 -19.09 -0.18
CA LEU A 149 -4.49 -18.53 0.98
C LEU A 149 -5.97 -18.98 1.05
N ASP A 150 -6.69 -18.88 -0.05
CA ASP A 150 -8.11 -19.25 -0.14
C ASP A 150 -8.30 -20.74 0.13
N ASN A 151 -7.45 -21.59 -0.46
CA ASN A 151 -7.47 -23.03 -0.26
C ASN A 151 -7.19 -23.40 1.21
N ILE A 152 -6.18 -22.79 1.84
CA ILE A 152 -5.85 -23.01 3.25
C ILE A 152 -7.00 -22.55 4.15
N ASN A 153 -7.58 -21.40 3.86
CA ASN A 153 -8.70 -20.86 4.63
C ASN A 153 -9.95 -21.76 4.52
N GLY A 154 -10.25 -22.28 3.33
CA GLY A 154 -11.37 -23.18 3.10
C GLY A 154 -11.32 -24.50 3.88
N ILE A 155 -10.12 -25.01 4.14
CA ILE A 155 -9.93 -26.28 4.90
C ILE A 155 -9.60 -26.06 6.38
N ARG A 156 -9.51 -24.80 6.81
CA ARG A 156 -9.00 -24.43 8.14
C ARG A 156 -9.80 -25.07 9.27
N GLN A 157 -11.13 -24.99 9.22
CA GLN A 157 -12.00 -25.53 10.25
C GLN A 157 -11.86 -27.06 10.35
N ASN A 158 -11.91 -27.77 9.22
CA ASN A 158 -11.77 -29.21 9.15
C ASN A 158 -10.44 -29.71 9.74
N ILE A 159 -9.35 -28.96 9.50
CA ILE A 159 -8.04 -29.29 10.05
C ILE A 159 -8.03 -29.11 11.58
N TYR A 160 -8.62 -28.06 12.11
CA TYR A 160 -8.71 -27.85 13.56
C TYR A 160 -9.57 -28.93 14.23
N GLU A 161 -10.70 -29.31 13.64
CA GLU A 161 -11.57 -30.36 14.14
C GLU A 161 -10.89 -31.74 14.14
N LYS A 162 -10.18 -32.06 13.05
CA LYS A 162 -9.52 -33.36 12.88
C LYS A 162 -8.23 -33.53 13.68
N TYR A 163 -7.43 -32.46 13.79
CA TYR A 163 -6.05 -32.57 14.30
C TYR A 163 -5.82 -31.77 15.61
N GLY A 164 -6.76 -30.95 16.05
CA GLY A 164 -6.69 -30.21 17.31
C GLY A 164 -5.36 -29.47 17.51
N GLY A 165 -4.64 -29.80 18.57
CA GLY A 165 -3.34 -29.18 18.88
C GLY A 165 -2.25 -29.37 17.82
N ASN A 166 -2.37 -30.37 16.94
CA ASN A 166 -1.43 -30.63 15.86
C ASN A 166 -1.74 -29.84 14.57
N ALA A 167 -2.84 -29.09 14.53
CA ALA A 167 -3.28 -28.33 13.35
C ALA A 167 -2.18 -27.42 12.80
N ARG A 168 -1.41 -26.74 13.66
CA ARG A 168 -0.28 -25.89 13.25
C ARG A 168 0.76 -26.63 12.42
N HIS A 169 1.10 -27.86 12.79
CA HIS A 169 2.07 -28.68 12.05
C HIS A 169 1.53 -29.07 10.67
N ILE A 170 0.24 -29.38 10.58
CA ILE A 170 -0.42 -29.71 9.31
C ILE A 170 -0.43 -28.48 8.39
N PHE A 171 -0.82 -27.31 8.89
CA PHE A 171 -0.78 -26.07 8.09
C PHE A 171 0.62 -25.78 7.55
N ARG A 172 1.67 -25.95 8.38
CA ARG A 172 3.02 -25.75 7.92
C ARG A 172 3.38 -26.67 6.75
N LYS A 173 3.04 -27.96 6.83
CA LYS A 173 3.26 -28.90 5.73
C LYS A 173 2.51 -28.54 4.46
N LEU A 174 1.25 -28.08 4.58
CA LEU A 174 0.45 -27.64 3.44
C LEU A 174 1.03 -26.38 2.79
N ILE A 175 1.49 -25.43 3.60
CA ILE A 175 2.15 -24.21 3.10
C ILE A 175 3.46 -24.58 2.39
N ASP A 176 4.33 -25.41 3.00
CA ASP A 176 5.57 -25.87 2.39
C ASP A 176 5.33 -26.61 1.06
N TYR A 177 4.26 -27.41 1.00
CA TYR A 177 3.84 -28.08 -0.24
C TYR A 177 3.37 -27.05 -1.28
N GLY A 178 2.50 -26.12 -0.90
CA GLY A 178 1.99 -25.08 -1.78
C GLY A 178 3.10 -24.21 -2.38
N PHE A 179 4.08 -23.84 -1.57
CA PHE A 179 5.25 -23.08 -2.06
C PHE A 179 6.06 -23.85 -3.12
N LYS A 180 6.21 -25.18 -2.98
CA LYS A 180 6.91 -26.04 -3.95
C LYS A 180 6.08 -26.32 -5.21
N ASN A 181 4.75 -26.19 -5.13
CA ASN A 181 3.82 -26.57 -6.18
C ASN A 181 3.00 -25.38 -6.71
N GLN A 182 3.62 -24.21 -6.79
CA GLN A 182 3.04 -22.99 -7.36
C GLN A 182 1.67 -22.62 -6.74
N GLY A 183 1.56 -22.74 -5.40
CA GLY A 183 0.37 -22.40 -4.63
C GLY A 183 -0.72 -23.48 -4.56
N LYS A 184 -0.58 -24.59 -5.28
CA LYS A 184 -1.56 -25.69 -5.27
C LYS A 184 -1.38 -26.54 -4.01
N LEU A 185 -2.50 -26.98 -3.42
CA LEU A 185 -2.51 -27.97 -2.34
C LEU A 185 -2.54 -29.39 -2.91
N PRO A 186 -2.13 -30.43 -2.11
CA PRO A 186 -2.27 -31.81 -2.52
C PRO A 186 -3.76 -32.13 -2.72
N VAL A 187 -4.07 -32.85 -3.81
CA VAL A 187 -5.39 -33.44 -4.03
C VAL A 187 -5.52 -34.57 -3.03
N GLY A 188 -6.41 -34.42 -2.05
CA GLY A 188 -6.63 -35.35 -0.94
C GLY A 188 -7.37 -36.59 -1.31
#